data_1985a290d6348819da9c3d5326025e0f
#
_entry.id   1985a290d6348819da9c3d5326025e0f
#
_cell.length_a   1.000
_cell.length_b   1.000
_cell.length_c   1.000
_cell.angle_alpha   90.00
_cell.angle_beta   90.00
_cell.angle_gamma   90.00
#
_symmetry.space_group_name_H-M   'P 1'
#
loop_
_entity.id
_entity.type
_entity.pdbx_description
1 polymer ?
#
loop_
_entity_poly.entity_id
_entity_poly.type
_entity_poly.pdbx_seq_one_letter_code
_entity_poly.pdbx_strand_id
1 'polypeptide(L)'
;MTNPKIASPSPSPPGAIAVIGASGLLGREIFRDLQLVFGDVVIGTARRRAAERYTSLDILDSVAVEQFLAVTRPAIVVIVAGEKRADICERDPLRARALNIEAPALIARCVAAYGGRTLYISTDYVFDGCQAPYLPDSVPTPINAYGLSKREGELAVLGAGSDTAVLRLPLLFGPSGDLSESAVTNVLLLTPAGGAMPVDNWAIRYPTLTTDVASVCRQMMTLWLAGTDLSGIHHWSGSDPCTKYALSLQLAAIVQWPDTAFVPAMPGPSDVPRPYNCHLDTASLTRLGIQAATPLALALATVLQPHLPQLAKRWC
;
A
#
# COMPACT_ATOMS: atom_id res chain seq x y z
N MET A 1 -29.48 -20.29 14.09
CA MET A 1 -28.57 -19.65 13.11
C MET A 1 -27.19 -20.23 13.34
N THR A 2 -26.80 -21.18 12.53
CA THR A 2 -25.51 -21.89 12.65
C THR A 2 -24.41 -20.99 12.08
N ASN A 3 -23.46 -20.64 12.92
CA ASN A 3 -22.22 -19.94 12.52
C ASN A 3 -21.54 -20.73 11.38
N PRO A 4 -21.16 -20.11 10.25
CA PRO A 4 -20.40 -20.80 9.24
C PRO A 4 -19.06 -21.23 9.84
N LYS A 5 -18.77 -22.53 9.83
CA LYS A 5 -17.48 -23.09 10.23
C LYS A 5 -16.39 -22.44 9.38
N ILE A 6 -15.55 -21.62 10.01
CA ILE A 6 -14.28 -21.14 9.40
C ILE A 6 -13.46 -22.40 9.12
N ALA A 7 -13.18 -22.69 7.87
CA ALA A 7 -12.33 -23.79 7.49
C ALA A 7 -10.93 -23.58 8.11
N SER A 8 -10.46 -24.58 8.87
CA SER A 8 -9.11 -24.54 9.43
C SER A 8 -8.08 -24.51 8.28
N PRO A 9 -7.03 -23.68 8.35
CA PRO A 9 -6.01 -23.64 7.32
C PRO A 9 -5.33 -25.01 7.20
N SER A 10 -5.11 -25.46 5.97
CA SER A 10 -4.34 -26.68 5.68
C SER A 10 -2.88 -26.35 5.39
N PRO A 11 -1.92 -27.29 5.53
CA PRO A 11 -0.52 -27.08 5.17
C PRO A 11 -0.40 -26.66 3.71
N SER A 12 0.44 -25.63 3.46
CA SER A 12 0.67 -25.10 2.11
C SER A 12 1.71 -25.91 1.37
N PRO A 13 1.65 -25.98 0.03
CA PRO A 13 2.69 -26.59 -0.77
C PRO A 13 4.01 -25.82 -0.64
N PRO A 14 5.17 -26.47 -0.94
CA PRO A 14 6.45 -25.79 -0.96
C PRO A 14 6.43 -24.57 -1.90
N GLY A 15 6.95 -23.43 -1.42
CA GLY A 15 6.97 -22.18 -2.20
C GLY A 15 5.70 -21.33 -2.08
N ALA A 16 4.75 -21.65 -1.19
CA ALA A 16 3.56 -20.83 -0.98
C ALA A 16 3.89 -19.38 -0.60
N ILE A 17 3.06 -18.45 -1.09
CA ILE A 17 3.17 -17.01 -0.80
C ILE A 17 1.91 -16.56 -0.09
N ALA A 18 2.04 -15.93 1.08
CA ALA A 18 0.90 -15.35 1.79
C ALA A 18 0.86 -13.82 1.63
N VAL A 19 -0.31 -13.28 1.27
CA VAL A 19 -0.56 -11.83 1.22
C VAL A 19 -1.47 -11.46 2.40
N ILE A 20 -0.91 -10.85 3.42
CA ILE A 20 -1.65 -10.41 4.60
C ILE A 20 -2.25 -9.04 4.37
N GLY A 21 -3.59 -8.96 4.34
CA GLY A 21 -4.35 -7.78 3.94
C GLY A 21 -4.73 -7.77 2.46
N ALA A 22 -4.94 -8.94 1.86
CA ALA A 22 -5.26 -9.14 0.45
C ALA A 22 -6.57 -8.47 -0.03
N SER A 23 -7.45 -8.03 0.87
CA SER A 23 -8.70 -7.33 0.50
C SER A 23 -8.57 -5.81 0.37
N GLY A 24 -7.43 -5.22 0.75
CA GLY A 24 -7.16 -3.79 0.63
C GLY A 24 -6.84 -3.35 -0.79
N LEU A 25 -6.77 -2.03 -1.03
CA LEU A 25 -6.52 -1.44 -2.35
C LEU A 25 -5.26 -2.02 -3.05
N LEU A 26 -4.13 -2.07 -2.36
CA LEU A 26 -2.90 -2.66 -2.89
C LEU A 26 -2.91 -4.19 -2.78
N GLY A 27 -3.36 -4.71 -1.63
CA GLY A 27 -3.28 -6.15 -1.36
C GLY A 27 -4.03 -7.02 -2.36
N ARG A 28 -5.19 -6.55 -2.87
CA ARG A 28 -5.96 -7.31 -3.88
C ARG A 28 -5.25 -7.34 -5.24
N GLU A 29 -4.52 -6.29 -5.61
CA GLU A 29 -3.76 -6.27 -6.85
C GLU A 29 -2.53 -7.19 -6.74
N ILE A 30 -1.80 -7.14 -5.61
CA ILE A 30 -0.68 -8.06 -5.35
C ILE A 30 -1.20 -9.52 -5.34
N PHE A 31 -2.27 -9.81 -4.62
CA PHE A 31 -2.84 -11.15 -4.57
C PHE A 31 -3.24 -11.65 -5.95
N ARG A 32 -3.94 -10.83 -6.74
CA ARG A 32 -4.39 -11.17 -8.09
C ARG A 32 -3.21 -11.44 -9.03
N ASP A 33 -2.22 -10.54 -9.04
CA ASP A 33 -1.05 -10.64 -9.94
C ASP A 33 -0.18 -11.85 -9.59
N LEU A 34 0.01 -12.13 -8.29
CA LEU A 34 0.70 -13.34 -7.83
C LEU A 34 -0.05 -14.61 -8.22
N GLN A 35 -1.39 -14.65 -8.08
CA GLN A 35 -2.19 -15.81 -8.48
C GLN A 35 -2.08 -16.11 -9.99
N LEU A 36 -1.95 -15.10 -10.84
CA LEU A 36 -1.78 -15.30 -12.29
C LEU A 36 -0.50 -16.09 -12.62
N VAL A 37 0.54 -15.97 -11.81
CA VAL A 37 1.85 -16.62 -12.06
C VAL A 37 2.06 -17.85 -11.20
N PHE A 38 1.68 -17.80 -9.93
CA PHE A 38 1.94 -18.87 -8.95
C PHE A 38 0.71 -19.74 -8.67
N GLY A 39 -0.48 -19.37 -9.16
CA GLY A 39 -1.70 -20.16 -9.00
C GLY A 39 -2.16 -20.29 -7.54
N ASP A 40 -2.67 -21.48 -7.19
CA ASP A 40 -3.32 -21.77 -5.90
C ASP A 40 -2.37 -21.82 -4.71
N VAL A 41 -1.05 -21.72 -4.94
CA VAL A 41 -0.08 -21.63 -3.83
C VAL A 41 -0.08 -20.23 -3.18
N VAL A 42 -0.82 -19.27 -3.74
CA VAL A 42 -0.96 -17.92 -3.18
C VAL A 42 -2.14 -17.86 -2.22
N ILE A 43 -1.87 -17.54 -0.96
CA ILE A 43 -2.85 -17.42 0.12
C ILE A 43 -3.12 -15.95 0.40
N GLY A 44 -4.35 -15.50 0.23
CA GLY A 44 -4.78 -14.16 0.64
C GLY A 44 -5.45 -14.18 2.00
N THR A 45 -5.18 -13.21 2.87
CA THR A 45 -5.91 -13.05 4.13
C THR A 45 -6.66 -11.73 4.22
N ALA A 46 -7.79 -11.72 4.91
CA ALA A 46 -8.60 -10.53 5.15
C ALA A 46 -9.33 -10.60 6.49
N ARG A 47 -9.53 -9.46 7.16
CA ARG A 47 -10.24 -9.41 8.44
C ARG A 47 -11.76 -9.40 8.28
N ARG A 48 -12.29 -8.48 7.47
CA ARG A 48 -13.75 -8.21 7.34
C ARG A 48 -14.33 -8.52 5.97
N ARG A 49 -13.50 -8.47 4.94
CA ARG A 49 -13.90 -8.74 3.54
C ARG A 49 -13.46 -10.15 3.13
N ALA A 50 -13.53 -11.11 4.08
CA ALA A 50 -13.30 -12.51 3.78
C ALA A 50 -14.43 -12.98 2.86
N ALA A 51 -14.25 -12.76 1.55
CA ALA A 51 -14.97 -13.48 0.52
C ALA A 51 -14.41 -14.90 0.48
N GLU A 52 -15.07 -15.82 -0.21
CA GLU A 52 -14.64 -17.23 -0.37
C GLU A 52 -13.17 -17.42 -0.78
N ARG A 53 -12.60 -16.38 -1.42
CA ARG A 53 -11.20 -16.39 -1.88
C ARG A 53 -10.14 -16.03 -0.82
N TYR A 54 -10.53 -15.53 0.36
CA TYR A 54 -9.57 -15.09 1.39
C TYR A 54 -9.78 -15.86 2.70
N THR A 55 -8.67 -16.26 3.31
CA THR A 55 -8.68 -16.77 4.68
C THR A 55 -8.95 -15.64 5.67
N SER A 56 -9.88 -15.83 6.60
CA SER A 56 -10.14 -14.85 7.66
C SER A 56 -8.97 -14.80 8.63
N LEU A 57 -8.38 -13.59 8.80
CA LEU A 57 -7.30 -13.35 9.75
C LEU A 57 -7.35 -11.91 10.26
N ASP A 58 -7.52 -11.73 11.57
CA ASP A 58 -7.26 -10.45 12.24
C ASP A 58 -5.81 -10.44 12.73
N ILE A 59 -4.99 -9.54 12.20
CA ILE A 59 -3.57 -9.44 12.58
C ILE A 59 -3.36 -8.95 14.02
N LEU A 60 -4.41 -8.44 14.68
CA LEU A 60 -4.39 -8.06 16.10
C LEU A 60 -4.63 -9.26 17.03
N ASP A 61 -5.09 -10.39 16.51
CA ASP A 61 -5.18 -11.65 17.24
C ASP A 61 -3.87 -12.44 17.06
N SER A 62 -2.98 -12.29 18.03
CA SER A 62 -1.64 -12.93 18.00
C SER A 62 -1.73 -14.45 17.91
N VAL A 63 -2.69 -15.06 18.60
CA VAL A 63 -2.88 -16.52 18.59
C VAL A 63 -3.31 -17.00 17.20
N ALA A 64 -4.27 -16.30 16.58
CA ALA A 64 -4.70 -16.62 15.22
C ALA A 64 -3.57 -16.45 14.20
N VAL A 65 -2.73 -15.41 14.34
CA VAL A 65 -1.55 -15.18 13.49
C VAL A 65 -0.54 -16.32 13.63
N GLU A 66 -0.17 -16.69 14.86
CA GLU A 66 0.77 -17.78 15.13
C GLU A 66 0.26 -19.13 14.59
N GLN A 67 -1.02 -19.44 14.82
CA GLN A 67 -1.65 -20.67 14.30
C GLN A 67 -1.68 -20.69 12.76
N PHE A 68 -2.07 -19.56 12.12
CA PHE A 68 -2.09 -19.46 10.67
C PHE A 68 -0.70 -19.74 10.08
N LEU A 69 0.34 -19.06 10.59
CA LEU A 69 1.71 -19.21 10.10
C LEU A 69 2.33 -20.57 10.42
N ALA A 70 2.03 -21.15 11.60
CA ALA A 70 2.51 -22.49 11.98
C ALA A 70 1.96 -23.58 11.06
N VAL A 71 0.68 -23.44 10.63
CA VAL A 71 0.02 -24.42 9.75
C VAL A 71 0.42 -24.21 8.29
N THR A 72 0.37 -22.98 7.79
CA THR A 72 0.57 -22.72 6.36
C THR A 72 2.04 -22.62 5.97
N ARG A 73 2.92 -22.16 6.85
CA ARG A 73 4.39 -22.00 6.64
C ARG A 73 4.76 -21.48 5.26
N PRO A 74 4.21 -20.33 4.79
CA PRO A 74 4.51 -19.82 3.46
C PRO A 74 6.00 -19.45 3.33
N ALA A 75 6.59 -19.74 2.17
CA ALA A 75 7.98 -19.39 1.89
C ALA A 75 8.21 -17.89 1.91
N ILE A 76 7.18 -17.12 1.51
CA ILE A 76 7.21 -15.66 1.53
C ILE A 76 5.90 -15.13 2.11
N VAL A 77 5.99 -14.13 2.99
CA VAL A 77 4.84 -13.39 3.52
C VAL A 77 4.95 -11.92 3.11
N VAL A 78 3.94 -11.42 2.40
CA VAL A 78 3.81 -10.01 2.05
C VAL A 78 2.84 -9.34 3.02
N ILE A 79 3.33 -8.42 3.87
CA ILE A 79 2.53 -7.70 4.87
C ILE A 79 2.09 -6.38 4.27
N VAL A 80 0.81 -6.29 3.87
CA VAL A 80 0.15 -5.09 3.31
C VAL A 80 -0.80 -4.47 4.32
N ALA A 81 -1.29 -5.27 5.26
CA ALA A 81 -2.21 -4.82 6.31
C ALA A 81 -1.57 -3.78 7.23
N GLY A 82 -2.31 -2.74 7.57
CA GLY A 82 -1.91 -1.68 8.48
C GLY A 82 -2.88 -0.50 8.46
N GLU A 83 -2.71 0.47 9.37
CA GLU A 83 -3.41 1.75 9.31
C GLU A 83 -2.62 2.73 8.44
N LYS A 84 -3.24 3.24 7.38
CA LYS A 84 -2.60 4.13 6.38
C LYS A 84 -3.02 5.60 6.52
N ARG A 85 -4.04 5.89 7.34
CA ARG A 85 -4.60 7.24 7.49
C ARG A 85 -3.86 7.98 8.58
N ALA A 86 -3.11 9.01 8.18
CA ALA A 86 -2.29 9.79 9.10
C ALA A 86 -3.13 10.44 10.21
N ASP A 87 -4.33 10.94 9.90
CA ASP A 87 -5.27 11.52 10.85
C ASP A 87 -5.79 10.50 11.90
N ILE A 88 -5.93 9.24 11.52
CA ILE A 88 -6.29 8.17 12.46
C ILE A 88 -5.10 7.80 13.34
N CYS A 89 -3.90 7.74 12.78
CA CYS A 89 -2.70 7.46 13.56
C CYS A 89 -2.43 8.54 14.62
N GLU A 90 -2.71 9.82 14.32
CA GLU A 90 -2.62 10.90 15.31
C GLU A 90 -3.68 10.77 16.42
N ARG A 91 -4.92 10.43 16.06
CA ARG A 91 -6.03 10.32 17.03
C ARG A 91 -5.98 9.06 17.87
N ASP A 92 -5.44 7.96 17.32
CA ASP A 92 -5.35 6.66 18.00
C ASP A 92 -3.96 6.03 17.80
N PRO A 93 -2.93 6.56 18.46
CA PRO A 93 -1.56 6.09 18.34
C PRO A 93 -1.37 4.65 18.87
N LEU A 94 -2.18 4.21 19.85
CA LEU A 94 -2.12 2.83 20.35
C LEU A 94 -2.57 1.84 19.27
N ARG A 95 -3.63 2.15 18.56
CA ARG A 95 -4.09 1.34 17.42
C ARG A 95 -3.09 1.37 16.27
N ALA A 96 -2.51 2.54 15.95
CA ALA A 96 -1.47 2.66 14.95
C ALA A 96 -0.25 1.78 15.31
N ARG A 97 0.18 1.80 16.58
CA ARG A 97 1.26 0.96 17.10
C ARG A 97 0.95 -0.53 16.93
N ALA A 98 -0.23 -0.97 17.36
CA ALA A 98 -0.64 -2.36 17.26
C ALA A 98 -0.66 -2.86 15.81
N LEU A 99 -1.20 -2.06 14.85
CA LEU A 99 -1.35 -2.43 13.44
C LEU A 99 -0.06 -2.27 12.62
N ASN A 100 0.75 -1.25 12.88
CA ASN A 100 1.89 -0.90 12.04
C ASN A 100 3.23 -1.39 12.60
N ILE A 101 3.30 -1.75 13.90
CA ILE A 101 4.54 -2.16 14.55
C ILE A 101 4.43 -3.57 15.12
N GLU A 102 3.51 -3.80 16.07
CA GLU A 102 3.48 -5.04 16.86
C GLU A 102 3.05 -6.24 16.05
N ALA A 103 1.97 -6.12 15.28
CA ALA A 103 1.48 -7.20 14.42
C ALA A 103 2.48 -7.55 13.30
N PRO A 104 3.06 -6.60 12.52
CA PRO A 104 4.12 -6.90 11.56
C PRO A 104 5.35 -7.55 12.20
N ALA A 105 5.78 -7.08 13.38
CA ALA A 105 6.90 -7.66 14.10
C ALA A 105 6.65 -9.11 14.52
N LEU A 106 5.45 -9.42 15.01
CA LEU A 106 5.05 -10.79 15.35
C LEU A 106 5.08 -11.68 14.10
N ILE A 107 4.45 -11.23 13.01
CA ILE A 107 4.43 -11.99 11.75
C ILE A 107 5.85 -12.28 11.28
N ALA A 108 6.73 -11.27 11.23
CA ALA A 108 8.09 -11.43 10.76
C ALA A 108 8.90 -12.41 11.63
N ARG A 109 8.76 -12.36 12.97
CA ARG A 109 9.39 -13.32 13.89
C ARG A 109 8.90 -14.75 13.65
N CYS A 110 7.59 -14.95 13.50
CA CYS A 110 7.02 -16.27 13.22
C CYS A 110 7.53 -16.82 11.88
N VAL A 111 7.63 -15.96 10.86
CA VAL A 111 8.13 -16.33 9.53
C VAL A 111 9.61 -16.70 9.60
N ALA A 112 10.43 -15.90 10.28
CA ALA A 112 11.86 -16.17 10.47
C ALA A 112 12.12 -17.48 11.22
N ALA A 113 11.27 -17.84 12.19
CA ALA A 113 11.42 -19.05 12.99
C ALA A 113 11.38 -20.36 12.18
N TYR A 114 10.77 -20.35 11.00
CA TYR A 114 10.79 -21.52 10.09
C TYR A 114 11.60 -21.29 8.80
N GLY A 115 12.40 -20.21 8.73
CA GLY A 115 13.23 -19.88 7.57
C GLY A 115 12.47 -19.31 6.38
N GLY A 116 11.29 -18.74 6.59
CA GLY A 116 10.54 -18.01 5.58
C GLY A 116 11.05 -16.57 5.42
N ARG A 117 10.56 -15.89 4.39
CA ARG A 117 10.93 -14.51 4.00
C ARG A 117 9.79 -13.55 4.20
N THR A 118 10.08 -12.31 4.59
CA THR A 118 9.06 -11.29 4.84
C THR A 118 9.28 -10.06 3.95
N LEU A 119 8.24 -9.65 3.20
CA LEU A 119 8.16 -8.34 2.54
C LEU A 119 7.17 -7.45 3.30
N TYR A 120 7.66 -6.37 3.89
CA TYR A 120 6.83 -5.37 4.56
C TYR A 120 6.60 -4.15 3.68
N ILE A 121 5.33 -3.83 3.39
CA ILE A 121 4.96 -2.61 2.65
C ILE A 121 4.99 -1.42 3.58
N SER A 122 5.85 -0.44 3.28
CA SER A 122 6.02 0.80 4.02
C SER A 122 5.64 2.03 3.19
N THR A 123 6.11 3.22 3.57
CA THR A 123 5.65 4.50 3.03
C THR A 123 6.80 5.49 2.86
N ASP A 124 6.63 6.42 1.92
CA ASP A 124 7.46 7.61 1.77
C ASP A 124 7.34 8.60 2.95
N TYR A 125 6.26 8.51 3.77
CA TYR A 125 6.07 9.36 4.96
C TYR A 125 7.05 9.07 6.10
N VAL A 126 7.96 8.12 5.95
CA VAL A 126 9.11 7.98 6.85
C VAL A 126 10.10 9.13 6.71
N PHE A 127 9.96 9.97 5.68
CA PHE A 127 10.80 11.13 5.41
C PHE A 127 10.05 12.45 5.65
N ASP A 128 10.79 13.52 5.95
CA ASP A 128 10.28 14.88 6.17
C ASP A 128 9.96 15.64 4.87
N GLY A 129 10.48 15.18 3.74
CA GLY A 129 10.28 15.80 2.44
C GLY A 129 11.19 16.99 2.13
N CYS A 130 12.29 17.18 2.86
CA CYS A 130 13.19 18.32 2.72
C CYS A 130 14.39 18.05 1.79
N GLN A 131 14.73 16.79 1.50
CA GLN A 131 15.97 16.39 0.82
C GLN A 131 15.76 15.36 -0.30
N ALA A 132 14.65 15.46 -1.04
CA ALA A 132 14.39 14.56 -2.17
C ALA A 132 15.42 14.70 -3.30
N PRO A 133 15.74 13.63 -4.05
CA PRO A 133 15.23 12.27 -3.90
C PRO A 133 15.86 11.52 -2.71
N TYR A 134 15.07 10.67 -2.04
CA TYR A 134 15.54 9.83 -0.95
C TYR A 134 16.01 8.48 -1.46
N LEU A 135 17.21 8.09 -1.05
CA LEU A 135 17.78 6.75 -1.30
C LEU A 135 17.28 5.75 -0.23
N PRO A 136 17.35 4.43 -0.48
CA PRO A 136 16.96 3.42 0.52
C PRO A 136 17.68 3.56 1.87
N ASP A 137 18.93 4.02 1.88
CA ASP A 137 19.78 4.25 3.04
C ASP A 137 19.68 5.66 3.64
N SER A 138 18.89 6.56 3.02
CA SER A 138 18.63 7.90 3.58
C SER A 138 18.01 7.79 4.97
N VAL A 139 18.46 8.64 5.91
CA VAL A 139 18.01 8.64 7.29
C VAL A 139 16.53 9.07 7.36
N PRO A 140 15.63 8.23 7.89
CA PRO A 140 14.23 8.60 8.05
C PRO A 140 14.03 9.64 9.14
N THR A 141 13.21 10.67 8.83
CA THR A 141 12.86 11.81 9.69
C THR A 141 11.35 12.08 9.65
N PRO A 142 10.50 11.12 10.09
CA PRO A 142 9.05 11.25 9.97
C PRO A 142 8.51 12.43 10.79
N ILE A 143 7.56 13.17 10.21
CA ILE A 143 6.98 14.39 10.83
C ILE A 143 5.54 14.21 11.33
N ASN A 144 5.00 12.99 11.27
CA ASN A 144 3.67 12.66 11.76
C ASN A 144 3.62 11.24 12.33
N ALA A 145 2.58 10.93 13.13
CA ALA A 145 2.44 9.64 13.81
C ALA A 145 2.35 8.46 12.83
N TYR A 146 1.78 8.64 11.64
CA TYR A 146 1.74 7.59 10.62
C TYR A 146 3.15 7.23 10.15
N GLY A 147 3.93 8.22 9.71
CA GLY A 147 5.32 8.01 9.26
C GLY A 147 6.17 7.39 10.37
N LEU A 148 6.04 7.88 11.61
CA LEU A 148 6.75 7.33 12.78
C LEU A 148 6.38 5.87 13.01
N SER A 149 5.09 5.53 13.06
CA SER A 149 4.64 4.14 13.27
C SER A 149 5.13 3.19 12.16
N LYS A 150 5.16 3.65 10.91
CA LYS A 150 5.69 2.85 9.79
C LYS A 150 7.20 2.67 9.91
N ARG A 151 7.94 3.72 10.29
CA ARG A 151 9.39 3.63 10.53
C ARG A 151 9.74 2.66 11.66
N GLU A 152 9.02 2.73 12.78
CA GLU A 152 9.20 1.77 13.88
C GLU A 152 8.85 0.33 13.46
N GLY A 153 7.81 0.16 12.62
CA GLY A 153 7.47 -1.11 12.01
C GLY A 153 8.56 -1.67 11.10
N GLU A 154 9.20 -0.82 10.27
CA GLU A 154 10.36 -1.21 9.47
C GLU A 154 11.49 -1.78 10.33
N LEU A 155 11.84 -1.06 11.40
CA LEU A 155 12.89 -1.51 12.34
C LEU A 155 12.55 -2.83 13.00
N ALA A 156 11.30 -2.98 13.45
CA ALA A 156 10.83 -4.18 14.13
C ALA A 156 10.81 -5.41 13.21
N VAL A 157 10.44 -5.22 11.93
CA VAL A 157 10.39 -6.29 10.93
C VAL A 157 11.81 -6.67 10.47
N LEU A 158 12.67 -5.68 10.19
CA LEU A 158 14.07 -5.93 9.81
C LEU A 158 14.87 -6.60 10.94
N GLY A 159 14.56 -6.28 12.20
CA GLY A 159 15.17 -6.92 13.36
C GLY A 159 14.70 -8.34 13.65
N ALA A 160 13.67 -8.84 12.95
CA ALA A 160 13.12 -10.17 13.19
C ALA A 160 13.91 -11.32 12.53
N GLY A 161 14.67 -11.03 11.45
CA GLY A 161 15.46 -12.04 10.75
C GLY A 161 16.18 -11.46 9.52
N SER A 162 17.16 -12.21 9.01
CA SER A 162 18.00 -11.80 7.89
C SER A 162 17.26 -11.72 6.55
N ASP A 163 16.28 -12.61 6.32
CA ASP A 163 15.53 -12.69 5.06
C ASP A 163 14.29 -11.78 5.09
N THR A 164 14.51 -10.50 5.32
CA THR A 164 13.44 -9.51 5.46
C THR A 164 13.68 -8.30 4.55
N ALA A 165 12.67 -7.95 3.78
CA ALA A 165 12.67 -6.78 2.92
C ALA A 165 11.57 -5.79 3.33
N VAL A 166 11.85 -4.50 3.11
CA VAL A 166 10.90 -3.40 3.21
C VAL A 166 10.76 -2.76 1.84
N LEU A 167 9.54 -2.56 1.39
CA LEU A 167 9.24 -1.78 0.18
C LEU A 167 8.51 -0.50 0.57
N ARG A 168 9.18 0.64 0.46
CA ARG A 168 8.58 1.96 0.65
C ARG A 168 7.88 2.41 -0.61
N LEU A 169 6.66 2.91 -0.46
CA LEU A 169 5.78 3.33 -1.54
C LEU A 169 5.21 4.71 -1.25
N PRO A 170 4.97 5.55 -2.27
CA PRO A 170 4.32 6.85 -2.09
C PRO A 170 2.79 6.73 -2.16
N LEU A 171 2.12 7.81 -2.53
CA LEU A 171 0.67 7.89 -2.70
C LEU A 171 0.15 6.85 -3.72
N LEU A 172 -0.72 5.94 -3.28
CA LEU A 172 -1.25 4.85 -4.10
C LEU A 172 -2.65 5.14 -4.65
N PHE A 173 -2.89 4.71 -5.88
CA PHE A 173 -4.20 4.64 -6.51
C PHE A 173 -4.28 3.42 -7.42
N GLY A 174 -5.49 2.99 -7.74
CA GLY A 174 -5.65 1.83 -8.62
C GLY A 174 -7.10 1.37 -8.74
N PRO A 175 -7.35 0.27 -9.45
CA PRO A 175 -8.69 -0.28 -9.65
C PRO A 175 -9.38 -0.54 -8.31
N SER A 176 -10.61 -0.02 -8.18
CA SER A 176 -11.41 -0.18 -6.96
C SER A 176 -12.89 -0.10 -7.30
N GLY A 177 -13.72 -0.84 -6.58
CA GLY A 177 -15.18 -0.67 -6.62
C GLY A 177 -15.66 0.56 -5.84
N ASP A 178 -14.80 1.16 -5.01
CA ASP A 178 -15.07 2.32 -4.17
C ASP A 178 -13.94 3.36 -4.29
N LEU A 179 -14.26 4.51 -4.89
CA LEU A 179 -13.33 5.63 -5.08
C LEU A 179 -12.79 6.19 -3.76
N SER A 180 -13.43 5.94 -2.62
CA SER A 180 -12.98 6.37 -1.29
C SER A 180 -11.74 5.59 -0.80
N GLU A 181 -11.40 4.46 -1.40
CA GLU A 181 -10.26 3.64 -0.97
C GLU A 181 -8.90 4.30 -1.25
N SER A 182 -8.83 5.23 -2.21
CA SER A 182 -7.62 6.00 -2.54
C SER A 182 -7.81 7.49 -2.29
N ALA A 183 -6.80 8.13 -1.68
CA ALA A 183 -6.78 9.58 -1.51
C ALA A 183 -6.69 10.36 -2.85
N VAL A 184 -6.29 9.69 -3.94
CA VAL A 184 -6.30 10.23 -5.30
C VAL A 184 -7.73 10.36 -5.82
N THR A 185 -8.50 9.29 -5.78
CA THR A 185 -9.87 9.26 -6.35
C THR A 185 -10.93 9.82 -5.40
N ASN A 186 -10.70 9.74 -4.08
CA ASN A 186 -11.64 10.23 -3.07
C ASN A 186 -11.92 11.74 -3.19
N VAL A 187 -11.03 12.52 -3.75
CA VAL A 187 -11.24 13.96 -3.99
C VAL A 187 -12.50 14.22 -4.81
N LEU A 188 -12.82 13.35 -5.78
CA LEU A 188 -14.03 13.43 -6.59
C LEU A 188 -15.31 13.20 -5.76
N LEU A 189 -15.24 12.39 -4.70
CA LEU A 189 -16.36 12.14 -3.80
C LEU A 189 -16.57 13.27 -2.78
N LEU A 190 -15.49 13.95 -2.38
CA LEU A 190 -15.51 15.03 -1.41
C LEU A 190 -15.90 16.37 -2.03
N THR A 191 -15.76 16.53 -3.35
CA THR A 191 -16.10 17.76 -4.06
C THR A 191 -17.62 17.96 -4.05
N PRO A 192 -18.13 19.12 -3.57
CA PRO A 192 -19.57 19.40 -3.59
C PRO A 192 -20.08 19.55 -5.02
N ALA A 193 -21.29 19.09 -5.30
CA ALA A 193 -21.95 19.33 -6.59
C ALA A 193 -22.09 20.83 -6.85
N GLY A 194 -21.59 21.32 -8.01
CA GLY A 194 -21.61 22.73 -8.38
C GLY A 194 -20.78 23.66 -7.49
N GLY A 195 -19.99 23.11 -6.54
CA GLY A 195 -19.14 23.86 -5.63
C GLY A 195 -17.67 23.79 -6.00
N ALA A 196 -16.83 24.51 -5.23
CA ALA A 196 -15.38 24.50 -5.34
C ALA A 196 -14.74 23.90 -4.08
N MET A 197 -13.79 22.99 -4.26
CA MET A 197 -13.07 22.34 -3.16
C MET A 197 -11.64 22.87 -3.06
N PRO A 198 -11.19 23.38 -1.89
CA PRO A 198 -9.79 23.74 -1.70
C PRO A 198 -8.91 22.46 -1.66
N VAL A 199 -7.86 22.45 -2.48
CA VAL A 199 -6.97 21.30 -2.63
C VAL A 199 -5.52 21.75 -2.50
N ASP A 200 -4.72 20.94 -1.79
CA ASP A 200 -3.31 21.22 -1.56
C ASP A 200 -2.53 21.40 -2.88
N ASN A 201 -1.93 22.57 -3.05
CA ASN A 201 -1.05 22.92 -4.17
C ASN A 201 0.41 23.17 -3.74
N TRP A 202 0.78 22.66 -2.58
CA TRP A 202 2.13 22.83 -2.03
C TRP A 202 2.92 21.52 -2.08
N ALA A 203 2.38 20.44 -1.51
CA ALA A 203 3.12 19.21 -1.36
C ALA A 203 3.21 18.41 -2.68
N ILE A 204 4.41 18.03 -3.06
CA ILE A 204 4.68 17.20 -4.24
C ILE A 204 4.44 15.74 -3.91
N ARG A 205 3.70 15.06 -4.76
CA ARG A 205 3.38 13.63 -4.66
C ARG A 205 3.75 12.91 -5.94
N TYR A 206 3.96 11.62 -5.81
CA TYR A 206 4.24 10.70 -6.92
C TYR A 206 3.15 9.63 -6.94
N PRO A 207 1.98 9.90 -7.57
CA PRO A 207 0.90 8.94 -7.62
C PRO A 207 1.36 7.65 -8.28
N THR A 208 1.22 6.54 -7.58
CA THR A 208 1.75 5.24 -7.99
C THR A 208 0.62 4.24 -8.14
N LEU A 209 0.55 3.62 -9.31
CA LEU A 209 -0.51 2.68 -9.67
C LEU A 209 -0.33 1.35 -8.93
N THR A 210 -1.37 0.85 -8.28
CA THR A 210 -1.30 -0.40 -7.49
C THR A 210 -1.04 -1.64 -8.34
N THR A 211 -1.45 -1.66 -9.60
CA THR A 211 -1.13 -2.77 -10.52
C THR A 211 0.36 -2.79 -10.90
N ASP A 212 1.00 -1.62 -11.01
CA ASP A 212 2.45 -1.53 -11.22
C ASP A 212 3.20 -2.03 -9.97
N VAL A 213 2.77 -1.61 -8.79
CA VAL A 213 3.33 -2.12 -7.53
C VAL A 213 3.15 -3.64 -7.40
N ALA A 214 2.00 -4.17 -7.79
CA ALA A 214 1.75 -5.61 -7.80
C ALA A 214 2.74 -6.35 -8.71
N SER A 215 2.96 -5.82 -9.93
CA SER A 215 3.97 -6.36 -10.84
C SER A 215 5.39 -6.30 -10.25
N VAL A 216 5.75 -5.20 -9.58
CA VAL A 216 7.04 -5.08 -8.86
C VAL A 216 7.15 -6.14 -7.76
N CYS A 217 6.14 -6.30 -6.91
CA CYS A 217 6.13 -7.33 -5.87
C CYS A 217 6.28 -8.74 -6.47
N ARG A 218 5.58 -9.05 -7.57
CA ARG A 218 5.71 -10.33 -8.26
C ARG A 218 7.13 -10.57 -8.77
N GLN A 219 7.74 -9.56 -9.41
CA GLN A 219 9.12 -9.65 -9.88
C GLN A 219 10.09 -9.85 -8.71
N MET A 220 9.91 -9.13 -7.60
CA MET A 220 10.67 -9.35 -6.36
C MET A 220 10.53 -10.78 -5.85
N MET A 221 9.29 -11.30 -5.74
CA MET A 221 9.05 -12.69 -5.27
C MET A 221 9.72 -13.71 -6.18
N THR A 222 9.64 -13.52 -7.51
CA THR A 222 10.28 -14.39 -8.49
C THR A 222 11.80 -14.43 -8.32
N LEU A 223 12.44 -13.27 -8.19
CA LEU A 223 13.89 -13.18 -7.95
C LEU A 223 14.28 -13.78 -6.59
N TRP A 224 13.49 -13.53 -5.55
CA TRP A 224 13.76 -14.03 -4.20
C TRP A 224 13.65 -15.56 -4.14
N LEU A 225 12.63 -16.14 -4.80
CA LEU A 225 12.50 -17.60 -4.92
C LEU A 225 13.63 -18.23 -5.75
N ALA A 226 14.17 -17.48 -6.71
CA ALA A 226 15.33 -17.89 -7.51
C ALA A 226 16.68 -17.75 -6.75
N GLY A 227 16.67 -17.26 -5.50
CA GLY A 227 17.87 -17.14 -4.65
C GLY A 227 18.56 -15.78 -4.69
N THR A 228 18.00 -14.77 -5.39
CA THR A 228 18.50 -13.39 -5.30
C THR A 228 18.24 -12.85 -3.90
N ASP A 229 19.26 -12.28 -3.24
CA ASP A 229 19.08 -11.60 -1.96
C ASP A 229 18.36 -10.24 -2.18
N LEU A 230 17.19 -10.11 -1.56
CA LEU A 230 16.39 -8.88 -1.54
C LEU A 230 16.22 -8.32 -0.12
N SER A 231 17.07 -8.76 0.82
CA SER A 231 17.01 -8.26 2.19
C SER A 231 17.31 -6.77 2.27
N GLY A 232 16.68 -6.09 3.23
CA GLY A 232 16.87 -4.65 3.44
C GLY A 232 15.76 -3.78 2.87
N ILE A 233 16.09 -2.53 2.56
CA ILE A 233 15.10 -1.50 2.18
C ILE A 233 15.16 -1.26 0.67
N HIS A 234 14.00 -1.24 0.06
CA HIS A 234 13.77 -0.92 -1.35
C HIS A 234 12.72 0.16 -1.51
N HIS A 235 12.78 0.88 -2.61
CA HIS A 235 11.84 1.92 -2.97
C HIS A 235 11.19 1.61 -4.32
N TRP A 236 9.90 1.96 -4.44
CA TRP A 236 9.22 2.03 -5.72
C TRP A 236 8.30 3.24 -5.78
N SER A 237 8.24 3.91 -6.94
CA SER A 237 7.49 5.15 -7.12
C SER A 237 7.08 5.30 -8.58
N GLY A 238 5.90 5.89 -8.83
CA GLY A 238 5.60 6.48 -10.12
C GLY A 238 6.58 7.61 -10.45
N SER A 239 6.72 7.96 -11.72
CA SER A 239 7.69 8.93 -12.24
C SER A 239 7.16 10.37 -12.28
N ASP A 240 5.82 10.56 -12.25
CA ASP A 240 5.18 11.85 -12.55
C ASP A 240 4.91 12.66 -11.27
N PRO A 241 5.74 13.70 -10.96
CA PRO A 241 5.49 14.56 -9.81
C PRO A 241 4.30 15.48 -10.06
N CYS A 242 3.42 15.60 -9.07
CA CYS A 242 2.33 16.57 -9.11
C CYS A 242 1.90 16.98 -7.70
N THR A 243 1.31 18.18 -7.58
CA THR A 243 0.54 18.53 -6.39
C THR A 243 -0.82 17.84 -6.42
N LYS A 244 -1.47 17.74 -5.26
CA LYS A 244 -2.82 17.18 -5.21
C LYS A 244 -3.81 18.03 -6.03
N TYR A 245 -3.60 19.36 -6.10
CA TYR A 245 -4.39 20.26 -6.94
C TYR A 245 -4.19 19.93 -8.43
N ALA A 246 -2.95 19.86 -8.92
CA ALA A 246 -2.66 19.51 -10.31
C ALA A 246 -3.24 18.14 -10.70
N LEU A 247 -3.15 17.17 -9.78
CA LEU A 247 -3.76 15.85 -9.95
C LEU A 247 -5.29 15.93 -10.03
N SER A 248 -5.93 16.77 -9.20
CA SER A 248 -7.38 16.99 -9.23
C SER A 248 -7.88 17.59 -10.54
N LEU A 249 -7.09 18.48 -11.16
CA LEU A 249 -7.42 19.01 -12.51
C LEU A 249 -7.35 17.92 -13.59
N GLN A 250 -6.39 17.01 -13.52
CA GLN A 250 -6.35 15.86 -14.44
C GLN A 250 -7.57 14.96 -14.26
N LEU A 251 -7.98 14.70 -13.01
CA LEU A 251 -9.20 13.94 -12.72
C LEU A 251 -10.45 14.67 -13.24
N ALA A 252 -10.56 15.99 -13.04
CA ALA A 252 -11.66 16.80 -13.55
C ALA A 252 -11.80 16.69 -15.07
N ALA A 253 -10.69 16.79 -15.79
CA ALA A 253 -10.68 16.65 -17.24
C ALA A 253 -11.20 15.28 -17.70
N ILE A 254 -10.82 14.20 -17.02
CA ILE A 254 -11.29 12.83 -17.34
C ILE A 254 -12.79 12.68 -17.09
N VAL A 255 -13.32 13.24 -15.98
CA VAL A 255 -14.75 13.13 -15.62
C VAL A 255 -15.59 14.24 -16.20
N GLN A 256 -15.00 15.13 -17.01
CA GLN A 256 -15.64 16.27 -17.68
C GLN A 256 -16.26 17.28 -16.70
N TRP A 257 -15.63 17.46 -15.54
CA TRP A 257 -15.99 18.53 -14.60
C TRP A 257 -15.21 19.80 -14.95
N PRO A 258 -15.72 21.02 -14.65
CA PRO A 258 -14.99 22.26 -14.89
C PRO A 258 -13.79 22.36 -13.95
N ASP A 259 -12.73 23.05 -14.41
CA ASP A 259 -11.51 23.30 -13.61
C ASP A 259 -11.83 24.05 -12.30
N THR A 260 -12.91 24.84 -12.30
CA THR A 260 -13.41 25.58 -11.13
C THR A 260 -13.93 24.68 -10.01
N ALA A 261 -14.08 23.36 -10.25
CA ALA A 261 -14.41 22.37 -9.19
C ALA A 261 -13.34 22.32 -8.10
N PHE A 262 -12.11 22.75 -8.42
CA PHE A 262 -10.99 22.76 -7.49
C PHE A 262 -10.35 24.14 -7.41
N VAL A 263 -9.92 24.55 -6.20
CA VAL A 263 -9.18 25.78 -5.97
C VAL A 263 -7.88 25.46 -5.25
N PRO A 264 -6.75 26.10 -5.66
CA PRO A 264 -5.46 25.82 -5.02
C PRO A 264 -5.43 26.38 -3.60
N ALA A 265 -4.93 25.58 -2.65
CA ALA A 265 -4.67 25.99 -1.28
C ALA A 265 -3.19 25.76 -0.92
N MET A 266 -2.57 26.72 -0.21
CA MET A 266 -1.14 26.68 0.14
C MET A 266 -0.90 27.14 1.59
N PRO A 267 -0.51 26.25 2.52
CA PRO A 267 -0.58 24.79 2.38
C PRO A 267 -2.03 24.31 2.26
N GLY A 268 -2.22 23.08 1.81
CA GLY A 268 -3.54 22.46 1.75
C GLY A 268 -4.16 22.25 3.13
N PRO A 269 -5.50 22.14 3.22
CA PRO A 269 -6.20 21.92 4.48
C PRO A 269 -5.81 20.57 5.08
N SER A 270 -5.11 20.59 6.21
CA SER A 270 -4.75 19.38 6.97
C SER A 270 -4.34 19.76 8.38
N ASP A 271 -4.94 19.09 9.37
CA ASP A 271 -4.55 19.22 10.79
C ASP A 271 -3.29 18.40 11.11
N VAL A 272 -2.87 17.51 10.19
CA VAL A 272 -1.69 16.66 10.35
C VAL A 272 -0.56 17.16 9.46
N PRO A 273 0.66 17.36 9.97
CA PRO A 273 1.82 17.73 9.17
C PRO A 273 2.05 16.76 8.01
N ARG A 274 2.28 17.29 6.82
CA ARG A 274 2.58 16.49 5.63
C ARG A 274 3.92 16.89 5.03
N PRO A 275 4.76 15.92 4.65
CA PRO A 275 6.05 16.23 4.05
C PRO A 275 5.87 16.99 2.72
N TYR A 276 6.85 17.83 2.37
CA TYR A 276 6.83 18.59 1.11
C TYR A 276 7.03 17.69 -0.10
N ASN A 277 8.19 17.06 -0.21
CA ASN A 277 8.55 16.22 -1.36
C ASN A 277 9.30 14.96 -0.89
N CYS A 278 8.64 13.80 -0.94
CA CYS A 278 9.23 12.52 -0.56
C CYS A 278 9.52 11.64 -1.79
N HIS A 279 10.12 12.21 -2.85
CA HIS A 279 10.54 11.43 -4.01
C HIS A 279 11.46 10.27 -3.57
N LEU A 280 11.08 9.07 -3.95
CA LEU A 280 11.82 7.84 -3.66
C LEU A 280 12.67 7.44 -4.86
N ASP A 281 13.98 7.27 -4.67
CA ASP A 281 14.87 6.70 -5.70
C ASP A 281 14.56 5.20 -5.87
N THR A 282 14.36 4.77 -7.12
CA THR A 282 14.00 3.38 -7.46
C THR A 282 15.16 2.58 -8.05
N ALA A 283 16.35 3.15 -8.12
CA ALA A 283 17.50 2.57 -8.81
C ALA A 283 17.91 1.19 -8.26
N SER A 284 17.67 0.92 -6.97
CA SER A 284 18.01 -0.38 -6.36
C SER A 284 17.26 -1.54 -7.03
N LEU A 285 15.95 -1.40 -7.26
CA LEU A 285 15.14 -2.42 -7.94
C LEU A 285 15.34 -2.39 -9.46
N THR A 286 15.49 -1.21 -10.06
CA THR A 286 15.71 -1.08 -11.50
C THR A 286 17.01 -1.77 -11.94
N ARG A 287 18.08 -1.72 -11.15
CA ARG A 287 19.34 -2.45 -11.41
C ARG A 287 19.17 -3.97 -11.38
N LEU A 288 18.16 -4.49 -10.69
CA LEU A 288 17.80 -5.91 -10.71
C LEU A 288 16.89 -6.28 -11.90
N GLY A 289 16.65 -5.34 -12.82
CA GLY A 289 15.78 -5.52 -13.98
C GLY A 289 14.29 -5.43 -13.67
N ILE A 290 13.90 -5.03 -12.46
CA ILE A 290 12.49 -4.83 -12.04
C ILE A 290 11.98 -3.55 -12.68
N GLN A 291 10.88 -3.66 -13.41
CA GLN A 291 10.27 -2.54 -14.13
C GLN A 291 8.74 -2.62 -14.06
N ALA A 292 8.12 -1.46 -13.87
CA ALA A 292 6.69 -1.25 -14.06
C ALA A 292 6.48 0.26 -14.25
N ALA A 293 5.93 0.67 -15.38
CA ALA A 293 5.79 2.10 -15.69
C ALA A 293 4.54 2.32 -16.56
N THR A 294 3.43 2.58 -15.91
CA THR A 294 2.22 3.05 -16.60
C THR A 294 2.19 4.59 -16.52
N PRO A 295 2.12 5.31 -17.66
CA PRO A 295 1.98 6.76 -17.65
C PRO A 295 0.78 7.22 -16.81
N LEU A 296 0.96 8.24 -15.96
CA LEU A 296 -0.05 8.67 -14.99
C LEU A 296 -1.42 8.96 -15.63
N ALA A 297 -1.43 9.70 -16.74
CA ALA A 297 -2.67 10.05 -17.44
C ALA A 297 -3.45 8.81 -17.92
N LEU A 298 -2.75 7.79 -18.46
CA LEU A 298 -3.35 6.53 -18.88
C LEU A 298 -3.90 5.75 -17.68
N ALA A 299 -3.12 5.69 -16.60
CA ALA A 299 -3.51 5.02 -15.36
C ALA A 299 -4.77 5.62 -14.74
N LEU A 300 -4.84 6.96 -14.65
CA LEU A 300 -6.01 7.68 -14.13
C LEU A 300 -7.26 7.42 -14.99
N ALA A 301 -7.13 7.51 -16.32
CA ALA A 301 -8.23 7.25 -17.24
C ALA A 301 -8.76 5.81 -17.09
N THR A 302 -7.86 4.83 -17.03
CA THR A 302 -8.21 3.41 -16.86
C THR A 302 -8.93 3.16 -15.53
N VAL A 303 -8.41 3.73 -14.44
CA VAL A 303 -9.00 3.57 -13.10
C VAL A 303 -10.39 4.22 -13.00
N LEU A 304 -10.60 5.37 -13.65
CA LEU A 304 -11.88 6.08 -13.58
C LEU A 304 -12.94 5.58 -14.56
N GLN A 305 -12.53 4.88 -15.64
CA GLN A 305 -13.46 4.43 -16.69
C GLN A 305 -14.74 3.73 -16.15
N PRO A 306 -14.65 2.78 -15.20
CA PRO A 306 -15.85 2.13 -14.66
C PRO A 306 -16.77 3.06 -13.88
N HIS A 307 -16.28 4.19 -13.40
CA HIS A 307 -16.98 5.14 -12.53
C HIS A 307 -17.56 6.35 -13.27
N LEU A 308 -17.20 6.55 -14.54
CA LEU A 308 -17.63 7.71 -15.33
C LEU A 308 -19.16 7.91 -15.33
N PRO A 309 -20.02 6.87 -15.50
CA PRO A 309 -21.46 7.06 -15.50
C PRO A 309 -22.03 7.59 -14.17
N GLN A 310 -21.42 7.22 -13.05
CA GLN A 310 -21.80 7.69 -11.72
C GLN A 310 -21.31 9.11 -11.48
N LEU A 311 -20.07 9.43 -11.87
CA LEU A 311 -19.44 10.73 -11.66
C LEU A 311 -20.07 11.83 -12.53
N ALA A 312 -20.49 11.51 -13.77
CA ALA A 312 -21.18 12.44 -14.63
C ALA A 312 -22.49 12.94 -13.98
N LYS A 313 -23.25 12.06 -13.32
CA LYS A 313 -24.50 12.40 -12.62
C LYS A 313 -24.28 13.23 -11.35
N ARG A 314 -23.08 13.24 -10.81
CA ARG A 314 -22.78 13.91 -9.54
C ARG A 314 -22.58 15.42 -9.71
N TRP A 315 -22.13 15.86 -10.88
CA TRP A 315 -21.88 17.28 -11.15
C TRP A 315 -23.12 18.01 -11.67
N CYS A 316 -24.04 17.33 -12.36
CA CYS A 316 -25.34 17.85 -12.77
C CYS A 316 -26.30 18.01 -11.58
#